data_17e7b1d35d83c72a57d403d4c927d6c7
#
_entry.id   17e7b1d35d83c72a57d403d4c927d6c7
#
_cell.length_a   1.000
_cell.length_b   1.000
_cell.length_c   1.000
_cell.angle_alpha   90.00
_cell.angle_beta   90.00
_cell.angle_gamma   90.00
#
_symmetry.space_group_name_H-M   'P 1'
#
loop_
_entity.id
_entity.type
_entity.pdbx_description
1 polymer ?
#
loop_
_entity_poly.entity_id
_entity_poly.type
_entity_poly.pdbx_seq_one_letter_code
_entity_poly.pdbx_strand_id
1 'polypeptide(L)'
;MLFRSHKDAGLRIYPCFDTHAIFVAGAEYPCDFRHVYTLEEIAAFPLILLERKASSRLYLERFFLQNGLKLNPEIELGARSLLVDLAAIGFGVAGVTEEFVRKELDSGRLKKLKTSFEIPARSVDMCLLSDVPQSAAAERFTDFVKDSLSKL
;
A
#
# COMPACT_ATOMS: atom_id res chain seq x y z
N MET A 1 8.93 6.65 12.63
CA MET A 1 8.49 7.94 13.21
C MET A 1 7.11 8.25 12.68
N LEU A 2 6.17 8.17 13.55
CA LEU A 2 4.75 8.29 13.34
C LEU A 2 4.38 9.62 12.69
N PHE A 3 3.67 9.57 11.56
CA PHE A 3 2.78 10.68 11.20
C PHE A 3 1.54 10.65 12.11
N ARG A 4 1.77 10.75 13.41
CA ARG A 4 0.80 11.25 14.37
C ARG A 4 0.89 12.75 14.31
N SER A 5 -0.01 13.32 13.64
CA SER A 5 -0.70 14.56 13.97
C SER A 5 -1.03 15.36 12.74
N HIS A 6 -2.28 15.38 12.42
CA HIS A 6 -2.87 16.71 12.56
C HIS A 6 -4.03 16.54 13.54
N LYS A 7 -3.87 17.04 14.74
CA LYS A 7 -4.98 17.58 15.49
C LYS A 7 -5.47 18.78 14.69
N ASP A 8 -6.12 18.55 13.59
CA ASP A 8 -6.99 19.53 13.01
C ASP A 8 -8.09 19.74 14.02
N ALA A 9 -8.13 20.94 14.59
CA ALA A 9 -9.20 21.37 15.45
C ALA A 9 -10.51 21.03 14.73
N GLY A 10 -11.28 20.09 15.28
CA GLY A 10 -12.55 19.66 14.70
C GLY A 10 -12.62 18.25 14.14
N LEU A 11 -11.56 17.43 14.19
CA LEU A 11 -11.60 16.03 13.78
C LEU A 11 -11.39 15.06 14.94
N ARG A 12 -12.24 14.04 15.03
CA ARG A 12 -12.04 12.85 15.84
C ARG A 12 -11.47 11.75 14.96
N ILE A 13 -10.28 11.24 15.29
CA ILE A 13 -9.55 10.26 14.51
C ILE A 13 -9.57 8.92 15.26
N TYR A 14 -10.00 7.88 14.56
CA TYR A 14 -10.04 6.50 15.03
C TYR A 14 -9.08 5.66 14.17
N PRO A 15 -7.91 5.27 14.69
CA PRO A 15 -7.02 4.34 13.98
C PRO A 15 -7.73 3.03 13.69
N CYS A 16 -7.68 2.56 12.45
CA CYS A 16 -8.33 1.32 12.02
C CYS A 16 -7.33 0.19 11.85
N PHE A 17 -6.39 0.31 10.92
CA PHE A 17 -5.38 -0.72 10.67
C PHE A 17 -4.17 -0.11 9.95
N ASP A 18 -3.04 -0.82 10.03
CA ASP A 18 -1.84 -0.46 9.30
C ASP A 18 -1.79 -1.17 7.95
N THR A 19 -1.14 -0.53 6.98
CA THR A 19 -0.89 -1.07 5.64
C THR A 19 0.58 -1.03 5.30
N HIS A 20 1.04 -2.06 4.58
CA HIS A 20 2.44 -2.24 4.23
C HIS A 20 2.62 -2.22 2.72
N ALA A 21 3.53 -1.36 2.24
CA ALA A 21 3.92 -1.36 0.85
C ALA A 21 4.98 -2.44 0.61
N ILE A 22 4.76 -3.29 -0.39
CA ILE A 22 5.66 -4.36 -0.79
C ILE A 22 5.84 -4.38 -2.31
N PHE A 23 6.84 -5.11 -2.76
CA PHE A 23 7.07 -5.40 -4.18
C PHE A 23 6.77 -6.87 -4.46
N VAL A 24 6.03 -7.11 -5.54
CA VAL A 24 5.61 -8.43 -5.95
C VAL A 24 5.81 -8.64 -7.46
N ALA A 25 5.95 -9.89 -7.86
CA ALA A 25 5.95 -10.30 -9.25
C ALA A 25 5.18 -11.61 -9.43
N GLY A 26 4.82 -11.95 -10.65
CA GLY A 26 4.24 -13.25 -10.97
C GLY A 26 5.19 -14.41 -10.61
N ALA A 27 4.63 -15.57 -10.34
CA ALA A 27 5.41 -16.74 -9.90
C ALA A 27 6.50 -17.16 -10.89
N GLU A 28 6.27 -16.94 -12.18
CA GLU A 28 7.19 -17.28 -13.29
C GLU A 28 8.03 -16.07 -13.77
N TYR A 29 7.96 -14.93 -13.08
CA TYR A 29 8.76 -13.77 -13.44
C TYR A 29 10.25 -14.09 -13.30
N PRO A 30 11.11 -13.70 -14.27
CA PRO A 30 12.52 -14.07 -14.30
C PRO A 30 13.35 -13.26 -13.29
N CYS A 31 13.09 -13.45 -12.00
CA CYS A 31 13.88 -12.89 -10.90
C CYS A 31 14.15 -13.96 -9.84
N ASP A 32 15.17 -13.76 -9.02
CA ASP A 32 15.47 -14.67 -7.90
C ASP A 32 14.68 -14.27 -6.64
N PHE A 33 13.60 -14.97 -6.33
CA PHE A 33 12.79 -14.75 -5.14
C PHE A 33 13.51 -15.09 -3.81
N ARG A 34 14.71 -15.66 -3.85
CA ARG A 34 15.56 -15.88 -2.66
C ARG A 34 16.50 -14.72 -2.41
N HIS A 35 16.84 -13.96 -3.45
CA HIS A 35 17.68 -12.77 -3.36
C HIS A 35 17.03 -11.70 -2.48
N VAL A 36 17.86 -10.96 -1.74
CA VAL A 36 17.43 -9.82 -0.93
C VAL A 36 17.81 -8.54 -1.68
N TYR A 37 16.83 -7.92 -2.31
CA TYR A 37 17.00 -6.77 -3.19
C TYR A 37 17.23 -5.48 -2.43
N THR A 38 18.19 -4.68 -2.90
CA THR A 38 18.39 -3.31 -2.42
C THR A 38 17.36 -2.37 -3.03
N LEU A 39 17.33 -1.14 -2.53
CA LEU A 39 16.43 -0.11 -3.04
C LEU A 39 16.71 0.23 -4.51
N GLU A 40 18.01 0.28 -4.86
CA GLU A 40 18.49 0.54 -6.22
C GLU A 40 18.10 -0.60 -7.18
N GLU A 41 18.25 -1.84 -6.74
CA GLU A 41 17.88 -3.01 -7.53
C GLU A 41 16.36 -3.04 -7.78
N ILE A 42 15.54 -2.71 -6.78
CA ILE A 42 14.10 -2.58 -6.97
C ILE A 42 13.76 -1.47 -7.96
N ALA A 43 14.43 -0.30 -7.85
CA ALA A 43 14.19 0.81 -8.77
C ALA A 43 14.61 0.52 -10.22
N ALA A 44 15.50 -0.46 -10.43
CA ALA A 44 16.00 -0.88 -11.75
C ALA A 44 15.07 -1.88 -12.46
N PHE A 45 14.12 -2.50 -11.78
CA PHE A 45 13.14 -3.37 -12.43
C PHE A 45 12.17 -2.59 -13.34
N PRO A 46 11.59 -3.24 -14.36
CA PRO A 46 10.40 -2.75 -15.04
C PRO A 46 9.25 -2.66 -14.03
N LEU A 47 9.05 -1.47 -13.47
CA LEU A 47 8.05 -1.26 -12.41
C LEU A 47 6.66 -1.02 -12.98
N ILE A 48 5.67 -1.65 -12.35
CA ILE A 48 4.25 -1.42 -12.58
C ILE A 48 3.69 -0.75 -11.33
N LEU A 49 3.22 0.48 -11.43
CA LEU A 49 2.75 1.25 -10.29
C LEU A 49 1.37 1.87 -10.58
N LEU A 50 0.68 2.23 -9.53
CA LEU A 50 -0.52 3.06 -9.66
C LEU A 50 -0.16 4.46 -10.16
N GLU A 51 -1.13 5.13 -10.73
CA GLU A 51 -1.00 6.52 -11.18
C GLU A 51 -0.59 7.47 -10.03
N ARG A 52 0.03 8.58 -10.37
CA ARG A 52 0.60 9.53 -9.39
C ARG A 52 -0.39 10.13 -8.42
N LYS A 53 -1.70 10.12 -8.73
CA LYS A 53 -2.75 10.61 -7.83
C LYS A 53 -3.08 9.64 -6.70
N ALA A 54 -2.71 8.37 -6.82
CA ALA A 54 -2.98 7.38 -5.78
C ALA A 54 -2.10 7.64 -4.54
N SER A 55 -2.72 7.66 -3.36
CA SER A 55 -2.02 7.93 -2.10
C SER A 55 -0.90 6.92 -1.80
N SER A 56 -1.10 5.64 -2.16
CA SER A 56 -0.08 4.60 -2.03
C SER A 56 1.12 4.86 -2.94
N ARG A 57 0.88 5.35 -4.18
CA ARG A 57 1.95 5.73 -5.10
C ARG A 57 2.74 6.92 -4.57
N LEU A 58 2.08 7.97 -4.11
CA LEU A 58 2.74 9.16 -3.54
C LEU A 58 3.60 8.80 -2.34
N TYR A 59 3.12 7.88 -1.50
CA TYR A 59 3.87 7.42 -0.34
C TYR A 59 5.14 6.67 -0.74
N LEU A 60 5.03 5.73 -1.69
CA LEU A 60 6.13 4.97 -2.22
C LEU A 60 7.18 5.89 -2.88
N GLU A 61 6.73 6.81 -3.72
CA GLU A 61 7.60 7.77 -4.40
C GLU A 61 8.37 8.66 -3.42
N ARG A 62 7.68 9.13 -2.36
CA ARG A 62 8.32 9.91 -1.28
C ARG A 62 9.39 9.11 -0.55
N PHE A 63 9.14 7.84 -0.23
CA PHE A 63 10.12 6.98 0.41
C PHE A 63 11.38 6.83 -0.45
N PHE A 64 11.24 6.57 -1.74
CA PHE A 64 12.37 6.46 -2.65
C PHE A 64 13.14 7.79 -2.79
N LEU A 65 12.44 8.92 -2.92
CA LEU A 65 13.06 10.25 -3.00
C LEU A 65 13.84 10.61 -1.73
N GLN A 66 13.33 10.26 -0.55
CA GLN A 66 14.04 10.47 0.72
C GLN A 66 15.35 9.66 0.82
N ASN A 67 15.44 8.57 0.08
CA ASN A 67 16.64 7.75 -0.05
C ASN A 67 17.47 8.07 -1.30
N GLY A 68 17.23 9.21 -1.95
CA GLY A 68 18.02 9.70 -3.09
C GLY A 68 17.69 9.03 -4.42
N LEU A 69 16.61 8.27 -4.51
CA LEU A 69 16.21 7.55 -5.71
C LEU A 69 14.89 8.08 -6.27
N LYS A 70 14.77 8.01 -7.59
CA LYS A 70 13.53 8.36 -8.28
C LYS A 70 12.92 7.12 -8.91
N LEU A 71 11.62 6.90 -8.66
CA LEU A 71 10.88 5.84 -9.32
C LEU A 71 10.51 6.26 -10.74
N ASN A 72 10.85 5.41 -11.70
CA ASN A 72 10.48 5.56 -13.10
C ASN A 72 9.73 4.29 -13.55
N PRO A 73 8.43 4.18 -13.28
CA PRO A 73 7.67 3.01 -13.70
C PRO A 73 7.57 2.96 -15.23
N GLU A 74 7.62 1.75 -15.79
CA GLU A 74 7.33 1.53 -17.20
C GLU A 74 5.83 1.53 -17.47
N ILE A 75 5.04 1.10 -16.50
CA ILE A 75 3.58 1.04 -16.59
C ILE A 75 2.95 1.78 -15.43
N GLU A 76 2.09 2.74 -15.72
CA GLU A 76 1.25 3.43 -14.75
C GLU A 76 -0.22 3.12 -15.00
N LEU A 77 -0.97 2.74 -13.96
CA LEU A 77 -2.36 2.28 -14.07
C LEU A 77 -3.25 2.95 -13.02
N GLY A 78 -4.49 3.23 -13.42
CA GLY A 78 -5.51 3.74 -12.50
C GLY A 78 -6.23 2.65 -11.69
N ALA A 79 -6.18 1.39 -12.16
CA ALA A 79 -6.89 0.28 -11.54
C ALA A 79 -5.93 -0.74 -10.89
N ARG A 80 -6.14 -1.02 -9.61
CA ARG A 80 -5.33 -2.01 -8.86
C ARG A 80 -5.47 -3.43 -9.41
N SER A 81 -6.67 -3.84 -9.81
CA SER A 81 -6.90 -5.19 -10.35
C SER A 81 -6.05 -5.44 -11.59
N LEU A 82 -5.99 -4.47 -12.50
CA LEU A 82 -5.18 -4.57 -13.70
C LEU A 82 -3.68 -4.58 -13.38
N LEU A 83 -3.24 -3.83 -12.38
CA LEU A 83 -1.84 -3.84 -11.91
C LEU A 83 -1.45 -5.24 -11.42
N VAL A 84 -2.30 -5.88 -10.62
CA VAL A 84 -2.11 -7.25 -10.12
C VAL A 84 -2.08 -8.25 -11.28
N ASP A 85 -3.00 -8.13 -12.23
CA ASP A 85 -3.08 -9.02 -13.39
C ASP A 85 -1.82 -8.92 -14.26
N LEU A 86 -1.35 -7.70 -14.56
CA LEU A 86 -0.12 -7.51 -15.34
C LEU A 86 1.13 -8.04 -14.64
N ALA A 87 1.25 -7.82 -13.32
CA ALA A 87 2.33 -8.40 -12.55
C ALA A 87 2.30 -9.93 -12.57
N ALA A 88 1.11 -10.53 -12.41
CA ALA A 88 0.94 -11.98 -12.37
C ALA A 88 1.32 -12.67 -13.69
N ILE A 89 1.11 -12.01 -14.84
CA ILE A 89 1.49 -12.53 -16.16
C ILE A 89 2.91 -12.14 -16.59
N GLY A 90 3.68 -11.49 -15.70
CA GLY A 90 5.12 -11.30 -15.89
C GLY A 90 5.52 -10.02 -16.62
N PHE A 91 4.69 -8.97 -16.65
CA PHE A 91 5.05 -7.69 -17.27
C PHE A 91 6.06 -6.87 -16.47
N GLY A 92 6.25 -7.19 -15.18
CA GLY A 92 7.20 -6.48 -14.34
C GLY A 92 6.99 -6.73 -12.86
N VAL A 93 7.66 -5.92 -12.05
CA VAL A 93 7.54 -5.90 -10.60
C VAL A 93 6.54 -4.82 -10.18
N ALA A 94 5.53 -5.20 -9.43
CA ALA A 94 4.50 -4.27 -8.97
C ALA A 94 4.74 -3.80 -7.54
N GLY A 95 4.60 -2.49 -7.30
CA GLY A 95 4.50 -1.91 -5.97
C GLY A 95 3.05 -1.92 -5.50
N VAL A 96 2.75 -2.68 -4.46
CA VAL A 96 1.38 -2.93 -3.96
C VAL A 96 1.28 -2.79 -2.44
N THR A 97 0.05 -2.75 -1.95
CA THR A 97 -0.25 -2.84 -0.52
C THR A 97 -0.51 -4.30 -0.18
N GLU A 98 0.27 -4.88 0.73
CA GLU A 98 0.27 -6.32 1.06
C GLU A 98 -1.11 -6.83 1.46
N GLU A 99 -1.83 -6.08 2.29
CA GLU A 99 -3.14 -6.44 2.81
C GLU A 99 -4.19 -6.60 1.70
N PHE A 100 -3.99 -5.93 0.58
CA PHE A 100 -4.94 -5.94 -0.54
C PHE A 100 -4.64 -7.00 -1.61
N VAL A 101 -3.50 -7.69 -1.52
CA VAL A 101 -3.09 -8.75 -2.45
C VAL A 101 -2.82 -10.08 -1.74
N ARG A 102 -3.31 -10.21 -0.52
CA ARG A 102 -3.08 -11.41 0.31
C ARG A 102 -3.57 -12.69 -0.37
N LYS A 103 -4.72 -12.65 -1.04
CA LYS A 103 -5.26 -13.80 -1.78
C LYS A 103 -4.33 -14.26 -2.91
N GLU A 104 -3.74 -13.33 -3.63
CA GLU A 104 -2.81 -13.59 -4.71
C GLU A 104 -1.47 -14.13 -4.21
N LEU A 105 -1.04 -13.66 -3.04
CA LEU A 105 0.15 -14.20 -2.37
C LEU A 105 -0.10 -15.61 -1.83
N ASP A 106 -1.21 -15.84 -1.15
CA ASP A 106 -1.57 -17.15 -0.56
C ASP A 106 -1.78 -18.22 -1.64
N SER A 107 -2.36 -17.83 -2.78
CA SER A 107 -2.54 -18.72 -3.93
C SER A 107 -1.25 -18.99 -4.72
N GLY A 108 -0.17 -18.26 -4.45
CA GLY A 108 1.07 -18.32 -5.20
C GLY A 108 1.02 -17.66 -6.58
N ARG A 109 -0.06 -16.98 -6.93
CA ARG A 109 -0.20 -16.21 -8.17
C ARG A 109 0.80 -15.07 -8.24
N LEU A 110 1.03 -14.41 -7.10
CA LEU A 110 2.09 -13.43 -6.89
C LEU A 110 3.07 -13.94 -5.84
N LYS A 111 4.32 -13.56 -5.98
CA LYS A 111 5.37 -13.78 -4.98
C LYS A 111 5.97 -12.46 -4.53
N LYS A 112 6.17 -12.31 -3.23
CA LYS A 112 6.80 -11.14 -2.63
C LYS A 112 8.32 -11.19 -2.85
N LEU A 113 8.89 -10.08 -3.32
CA LEU A 113 10.33 -9.89 -3.36
C LEU A 113 10.84 -9.58 -1.94
N LYS A 114 11.95 -10.20 -1.57
CA LYS A 114 12.64 -9.87 -0.31
C LYS A 114 13.45 -8.60 -0.50
N THR A 115 13.40 -7.68 0.45
CA THR A 115 14.12 -6.41 0.39
C THR A 115 15.02 -6.22 1.59
N SER A 116 16.16 -5.55 1.40
CA SER A 116 17.08 -5.17 2.46
C SER A 116 16.64 -3.92 3.25
N PHE A 117 15.52 -3.35 2.85
CA PHE A 117 14.91 -2.16 3.44
C PHE A 117 13.46 -2.44 3.82
N GLU A 118 12.94 -1.65 4.70
CA GLU A 118 11.53 -1.69 5.11
C GLU A 118 10.89 -0.33 4.83
N ILE A 119 9.76 -0.35 4.13
CA ILE A 119 8.94 0.84 3.93
C ILE A 119 8.03 0.95 5.15
N PRO A 120 8.08 2.07 5.91
CA PRO A 120 7.27 2.20 7.12
C PRO A 120 5.79 1.97 6.85
N ALA A 121 5.11 1.32 7.77
CA ALA A 121 3.66 1.12 7.69
C ALA A 121 2.91 2.45 7.67
N ARG A 122 1.75 2.46 7.01
CA ARG A 122 0.81 3.60 7.02
C ARG A 122 -0.45 3.21 7.75
N SER A 123 -0.92 4.09 8.61
CA SER A 123 -2.22 3.93 9.24
C SER A 123 -3.35 4.31 8.28
N VAL A 124 -4.40 3.52 8.28
CA VAL A 124 -5.71 3.87 7.72
C VAL A 124 -6.62 4.22 8.88
N ASP A 125 -7.10 5.44 8.90
CA ASP A 125 -7.85 5.99 10.01
C ASP A 125 -9.26 6.40 9.55
N MET A 126 -10.23 6.24 10.43
CA MET A 126 -11.55 6.80 10.27
C MET A 126 -11.60 8.18 10.93
N CYS A 127 -11.96 9.20 10.16
CA CYS A 127 -12.05 10.58 10.64
C CYS A 127 -13.49 11.07 10.64
N LEU A 128 -13.91 11.68 11.74
CA LEU A 128 -15.23 12.27 11.91
C LEU A 128 -15.11 13.74 12.32
N LEU A 129 -15.99 14.59 11.82
CA LEU A 129 -16.07 15.98 12.29
C LEU A 129 -16.57 16.00 13.75
N SER A 130 -15.85 16.71 14.63
CA SER A 130 -16.16 16.78 16.06
C SER A 130 -17.42 17.60 16.36
N ASP A 131 -17.58 18.70 15.60
CA ASP A 131 -18.57 19.75 15.90
C ASP A 131 -19.82 19.65 15.03
N VAL A 132 -19.95 18.57 14.24
CA VAL A 132 -21.10 18.33 13.37
C VAL A 132 -21.86 17.09 13.87
N PRO A 133 -23.19 17.19 14.12
CA PRO A 133 -24.01 16.02 14.42
C PRO A 133 -23.91 15.00 13.30
N GLN A 134 -23.68 13.75 13.66
CA GLN A 134 -23.63 12.66 12.69
C GLN A 134 -25.05 12.23 12.32
N SER A 135 -25.22 11.78 11.08
CA SER A 135 -26.45 11.09 10.69
C SER A 135 -26.52 9.71 11.38
N ALA A 136 -27.70 9.19 11.57
CA ALA A 136 -27.91 7.85 12.15
C ALA A 136 -27.17 6.74 11.36
N ALA A 137 -27.01 6.92 10.05
CA ALA A 137 -26.25 5.99 9.21
C ALA A 137 -24.73 6.08 9.49
N ALA A 138 -24.20 7.29 9.68
CA ALA A 138 -22.79 7.50 10.02
C ALA A 138 -22.47 6.94 11.42
N GLU A 139 -23.36 7.13 12.40
CA GLU A 139 -23.20 6.55 13.74
C GLU A 139 -23.16 5.03 13.69
N ARG A 140 -24.14 4.39 13.04
CA ARG A 140 -24.17 2.93 12.88
C ARG A 140 -22.91 2.39 12.17
N PHE A 141 -22.46 3.06 11.13
CA PHE A 141 -21.23 2.66 10.42
C PHE A 141 -20.02 2.78 11.35
N THR A 142 -19.92 3.87 12.09
CA THR A 142 -18.84 4.09 13.05
C THR A 142 -18.79 3.00 14.12
N ASP A 143 -19.93 2.66 14.69
CA ASP A 143 -20.04 1.61 15.70
C ASP A 143 -19.69 0.24 15.11
N PHE A 144 -20.17 -0.07 13.91
CA PHE A 144 -19.82 -1.29 13.20
C PHE A 144 -18.32 -1.43 12.97
N VAL A 145 -17.65 -0.35 12.53
CA VAL A 145 -16.19 -0.35 12.32
C VAL A 145 -15.47 -0.56 13.64
N LYS A 146 -15.84 0.14 14.71
CA LYS A 146 -15.23 -0.03 16.04
C LYS A 146 -15.38 -1.45 16.57
N ASP A 147 -16.56 -2.02 16.45
CA ASP A 147 -16.85 -3.40 16.89
C ASP A 147 -16.05 -4.43 16.06
N SER A 148 -15.89 -4.18 14.78
CA SER A 148 -15.13 -5.06 13.89
C SER A 148 -13.62 -5.02 14.20
N LEU A 149 -13.09 -3.84 14.52
CA LEU A 149 -11.68 -3.68 14.89
C LEU A 149 -11.33 -4.27 16.27
N SER A 150 -12.31 -4.28 17.19
CA SER A 150 -12.13 -4.88 18.53
C SER A 150 -12.05 -6.41 18.50
N LYS A 151 -12.37 -7.04 17.38
CA LYS A 151 -12.38 -8.51 17.18
C LYS A 151 -11.15 -9.00 16.38
N LEU A 152 -10.28 -8.08 15.95
CA LEU A 152 -9.00 -8.37 15.26
C LEU A 152 -7.85 -8.39 16.25
#